data_8a1d25936772ceba239bdffaf73a814b
#
_entry.id   8a1d25936772ceba239bdffaf73a814b
#
_cell.length_a   1.000
_cell.length_b   1.000
_cell.length_c   1.000
_cell.angle_alpha   90.00
_cell.angle_beta   90.00
_cell.angle_gamma   90.00
#
_symmetry.space_group_name_H-M   'P 1'
#
loop_
_entity.id
_entity.type
_entity.pdbx_description
1 polymer ?
#
loop_
_entity_poly.entity_id
_entity_poly.type
_entity_poly.pdbx_seq_one_letter_code
_entity_poly.pdbx_strand_id
1 'polypeptide(L)'
;MIYDIAVVGGGPAAATFARRYLILCPGASLLLIDGQNEQHKKPCGGLLAPDSQKALAHFDLTLPKEVLVDPQIFTVQTIDLCSRQVRYYQRYYLNMDRYAFDRWLLSLVPRQAEILPGRCTAVARREDSFSLTVRTDGKERHFTARRVVGADGASSLVRRTFYREPKTRYTAIQQWFPAGENRAPFYSCIFDPVTSESCSWIIRKDDTLIFGGCFSPQDSREAYNRQKSRLEEYLGHSLGRPIKTEACQAVRPRGFSDFITGRDGVYLIGEAAGFISASSFEGISSAIRSGSALAEAMSQADDDRELARFYRRKTTSLRLKLWLKTIKRWFMYTPWVRHIIMRLGLAAIHVEQENK
;
A
#
# COMPACT_ATOMS: atom_id res chain seq x y z
N MET A 1 27.81 -17.07 -6.83
CA MET A 1 27.66 -16.29 -5.57
C MET A 1 26.35 -16.64 -4.94
N ILE A 2 26.29 -16.92 -3.64
CA ILE A 2 25.04 -17.18 -2.91
C ILE A 2 24.84 -16.02 -1.96
N TYR A 3 23.70 -15.31 -2.09
CA TYR A 3 23.33 -14.23 -1.16
C TYR A 3 22.79 -14.81 0.15
N ASP A 4 23.00 -14.12 1.25
CA ASP A 4 22.33 -14.50 2.49
C ASP A 4 20.83 -14.28 2.40
N ILE A 5 20.43 -13.19 1.72
CA ILE A 5 19.01 -12.84 1.55
C ILE A 5 18.76 -12.30 0.14
N ALA A 6 17.66 -12.77 -0.48
CA ALA A 6 17.05 -12.13 -1.64
C ALA A 6 15.69 -11.52 -1.26
N VAL A 7 15.53 -10.23 -1.53
CA VAL A 7 14.28 -9.47 -1.33
C VAL A 7 13.59 -9.27 -2.67
N VAL A 8 12.37 -9.75 -2.82
CA VAL A 8 11.58 -9.57 -4.03
C VAL A 8 10.61 -8.40 -3.84
N GLY A 9 10.84 -7.30 -4.56
CA GLY A 9 10.10 -6.04 -4.49
C GLY A 9 10.96 -4.87 -4.01
N GLY A 10 10.68 -3.65 -4.50
CA GLY A 10 11.41 -2.40 -4.20
C GLY A 10 10.56 -1.35 -3.46
N GLY A 11 9.38 -1.73 -2.92
CA GLY A 11 8.50 -0.80 -2.19
C GLY A 11 8.93 -0.54 -0.74
N PRO A 12 8.11 0.21 0.03
CA PRO A 12 8.45 0.65 1.39
C PRO A 12 8.80 -0.47 2.36
N ALA A 13 8.20 -1.67 2.20
CA ALA A 13 8.52 -2.83 3.04
C ALA A 13 9.94 -3.33 2.78
N ALA A 14 10.29 -3.49 1.50
CA ALA A 14 11.61 -3.96 1.08
C ALA A 14 12.72 -2.98 1.45
N ALA A 15 12.54 -1.71 1.12
CA ALA A 15 13.52 -0.67 1.43
C ALA A 15 13.78 -0.55 2.95
N THR A 16 12.70 -0.58 3.76
CA THR A 16 12.83 -0.54 5.22
C THR A 16 13.53 -1.79 5.76
N PHE A 17 13.15 -2.97 5.27
CA PHE A 17 13.81 -4.23 5.67
C PHE A 17 15.29 -4.20 5.31
N ALA A 18 15.62 -3.94 4.05
CA ALA A 18 17.02 -3.95 3.59
C ALA A 18 17.88 -2.95 4.35
N ARG A 19 17.41 -1.70 4.49
CA ARG A 19 18.09 -0.67 5.28
C ARG A 19 18.34 -1.12 6.71
N ARG A 20 17.31 -1.58 7.41
CA ARG A 20 17.40 -1.94 8.82
C ARG A 20 18.26 -3.18 9.02
N TYR A 21 18.09 -4.19 8.16
CA TYR A 21 18.85 -5.43 8.26
C TYR A 21 20.35 -5.21 8.06
N LEU A 22 20.74 -4.44 7.04
CA LEU A 22 22.16 -4.17 6.78
C LEU A 22 22.82 -3.26 7.83
N ILE A 23 22.05 -2.42 8.53
CA ILE A 23 22.55 -1.69 9.71
C ILE A 23 22.80 -2.66 10.88
N LEU A 24 21.94 -3.64 11.09
CA LEU A 24 22.07 -4.62 12.18
C LEU A 24 23.07 -5.73 11.88
N CYS A 25 23.23 -6.09 10.61
CA CYS A 25 24.10 -7.16 10.12
C CYS A 25 24.98 -6.64 8.96
N PRO A 26 25.99 -5.81 9.24
CA PRO A 26 26.77 -5.13 8.19
C PRO A 26 27.63 -6.07 7.34
N GLY A 27 27.84 -7.33 7.75
CA GLY A 27 28.53 -8.34 6.95
C GLY A 27 27.65 -9.17 6.01
N ALA A 28 26.32 -8.94 6.02
CA ALA A 28 25.40 -9.74 5.23
C ALA A 28 25.38 -9.32 3.76
N SER A 29 25.26 -10.32 2.87
CA SER A 29 25.06 -10.13 1.43
C SER A 29 23.56 -10.10 1.10
N LEU A 30 23.07 -9.02 0.49
CA LEU A 30 21.67 -8.82 0.20
C LEU A 30 21.46 -8.43 -1.26
N LEU A 31 20.59 -9.20 -1.97
CA LEU A 31 20.06 -8.87 -3.28
C LEU A 31 18.63 -8.33 -3.13
N LEU A 32 18.37 -7.13 -3.63
CA LEU A 32 17.02 -6.55 -3.70
C LEU A 32 16.60 -6.43 -5.16
N ILE A 33 15.50 -7.11 -5.53
CA ILE A 33 14.98 -7.12 -6.89
C ILE A 33 13.83 -6.12 -6.98
N ASP A 34 14.03 -5.02 -7.71
CA ASP A 34 13.06 -3.95 -7.85
C ASP A 34 12.45 -3.93 -9.26
N GLY A 35 11.17 -4.31 -9.32
CA GLY A 35 10.39 -4.32 -10.55
C GLY A 35 9.74 -2.97 -10.91
N GLN A 36 9.94 -1.92 -10.11
CA GLN A 36 9.39 -0.59 -10.39
C GLN A 36 10.36 0.23 -11.25
N ASN A 37 9.78 0.93 -12.22
CA ASN A 37 10.46 1.94 -13.03
C ASN A 37 9.46 3.05 -13.39
N GLU A 38 9.87 4.03 -14.17
CA GLU A 38 8.98 5.14 -14.56
C GLU A 38 7.73 4.70 -15.33
N GLN A 39 7.82 3.62 -16.09
CA GLN A 39 6.70 3.07 -16.86
C GLN A 39 5.80 2.14 -16.03
N HIS A 40 6.35 1.53 -14.97
CA HIS A 40 5.66 0.55 -14.13
C HIS A 40 5.64 1.02 -12.66
N LYS A 41 5.05 2.19 -12.42
CA LYS A 41 4.81 2.72 -11.07
C LYS A 41 3.64 1.99 -10.41
N LYS A 42 3.68 1.84 -9.09
CA LYS A 42 2.53 1.30 -8.36
C LYS A 42 1.44 2.37 -8.25
N PRO A 43 0.24 2.17 -8.83
CA PRO A 43 -0.88 3.08 -8.66
C PRO A 43 -1.25 3.27 -7.18
N CYS A 44 -1.39 4.52 -6.76
CA CYS A 44 -1.71 4.87 -5.38
C CYS A 44 -2.22 6.31 -5.32
N GLY A 45 -3.14 6.61 -4.42
CA GLY A 45 -3.55 7.99 -4.15
C GLY A 45 -2.45 8.89 -3.58
N GLY A 46 -1.31 8.32 -3.17
CA GLY A 46 -0.14 9.10 -2.72
C GLY A 46 -0.42 9.95 -1.47
N LEU A 47 -1.20 9.43 -0.52
CA LEU A 47 -1.46 10.07 0.77
C LEU A 47 -0.73 9.32 1.89
N LEU A 48 0.10 10.03 2.63
CA LEU A 48 0.80 9.50 3.78
C LEU A 48 0.01 9.78 5.05
N ALA A 49 -0.71 8.78 5.53
CA ALA A 49 -1.55 8.86 6.72
C ALA A 49 -0.74 9.09 8.01
N PRO A 50 -1.33 9.64 9.08
CA PRO A 50 -0.65 9.87 10.37
C PRO A 50 0.07 8.64 10.93
N ASP A 51 -0.48 7.45 10.77
CA ASP A 51 0.18 6.19 11.17
C ASP A 51 1.50 5.96 10.42
N SER A 52 1.58 6.36 9.14
CA SER A 52 2.78 6.23 8.32
C SER A 52 3.79 7.32 8.65
N GLN A 53 3.34 8.55 8.92
CA GLN A 53 4.19 9.63 9.43
C GLN A 53 4.84 9.23 10.75
N LYS A 54 4.06 8.67 11.69
CA LYS A 54 4.59 8.13 12.96
C LYS A 54 5.60 7.01 12.75
N ALA A 55 5.41 6.16 11.73
CA ALA A 55 6.37 5.08 11.43
C ALA A 55 7.70 5.63 10.91
N LEU A 56 7.68 6.68 10.08
CA LEU A 56 8.90 7.36 9.62
C LEU A 56 9.60 8.08 10.76
N ALA A 57 8.88 8.85 11.58
CA ALA A 57 9.43 9.55 12.73
C ALA A 57 10.10 8.59 13.73
N HIS A 58 9.58 7.37 13.88
CA HIS A 58 10.20 6.35 14.72
C HIS A 58 11.62 5.97 14.25
N PHE A 59 11.91 6.12 12.96
CA PHE A 59 13.24 5.87 12.37
C PHE A 59 14.03 7.15 12.12
N ASP A 60 13.64 8.26 12.72
CA ASP A 60 14.24 9.58 12.52
C ASP A 60 14.33 9.98 11.04
N LEU A 61 13.26 9.67 10.30
CA LEU A 61 13.14 9.99 8.89
C LEU A 61 12.16 11.14 8.66
N THR A 62 12.60 12.14 7.94
CA THR A 62 11.79 13.27 7.45
C THR A 62 11.69 13.22 5.94
N LEU A 63 10.53 13.58 5.41
CA LEU A 63 10.33 13.57 3.95
C LEU A 63 11.10 14.74 3.30
N PRO A 64 11.88 14.48 2.26
CA PRO A 64 12.43 15.55 1.45
C PRO A 64 11.33 16.25 0.65
N LYS A 65 11.55 17.54 0.35
CA LYS A 65 10.57 18.40 -0.33
C LYS A 65 10.13 17.82 -1.68
N GLU A 66 11.05 17.19 -2.39
CA GLU A 66 10.87 16.63 -3.74
C GLU A 66 9.88 15.45 -3.77
N VAL A 67 9.54 14.90 -2.61
CA VAL A 67 8.52 13.85 -2.48
C VAL A 67 7.12 14.43 -2.34
N LEU A 68 7.00 15.67 -1.86
CA LEU A 68 5.72 16.32 -1.59
C LEU A 68 5.10 16.88 -2.88
N VAL A 69 3.78 16.88 -2.92
CA VAL A 69 2.97 17.52 -3.97
C VAL A 69 1.87 18.36 -3.33
N ASP A 70 1.41 19.40 -4.03
CA ASP A 70 0.37 20.30 -3.52
C ASP A 70 -1.04 19.82 -3.89
N PRO A 71 -2.04 20.22 -3.09
CA PRO A 71 -1.98 20.84 -1.75
C PRO A 71 -1.75 19.81 -0.65
N GLN A 72 -1.25 20.25 0.50
CA GLN A 72 -1.26 19.41 1.70
C GLN A 72 -2.69 19.32 2.28
N ILE A 73 -3.05 18.18 2.85
CA ILE A 73 -4.44 17.82 3.16
C ILE A 73 -4.66 17.76 4.66
N PHE A 74 -5.53 18.65 5.17
CA PHE A 74 -5.90 18.73 6.58
C PHE A 74 -7.29 18.18 6.88
N THR A 75 -8.10 17.94 5.83
CA THR A 75 -9.50 17.57 5.98
C THR A 75 -9.87 16.47 5.01
N VAL A 76 -10.61 15.49 5.50
CA VAL A 76 -11.27 14.48 4.69
C VAL A 76 -12.74 14.87 4.53
N GLN A 77 -13.17 15.06 3.30
CA GLN A 77 -14.57 15.16 2.94
C GLN A 77 -15.12 13.75 2.72
N THR A 78 -16.07 13.33 3.51
CA THR A 78 -16.76 12.04 3.34
C THR A 78 -18.09 12.27 2.65
N ILE A 79 -18.28 11.62 1.52
CA ILE A 79 -19.49 11.70 0.68
C ILE A 79 -20.15 10.34 0.61
N ASP A 80 -21.43 10.25 0.90
CA ASP A 80 -22.25 9.08 0.62
C ASP A 80 -23.21 9.41 -0.54
N LEU A 81 -22.95 8.81 -1.70
CA LEU A 81 -23.72 9.11 -2.91
C LEU A 81 -25.18 8.65 -2.84
N CYS A 82 -25.50 7.62 -2.05
CA CYS A 82 -26.87 7.13 -1.91
C CYS A 82 -27.72 8.02 -1.02
N SER A 83 -27.19 8.43 0.13
CA SER A 83 -27.90 9.31 1.07
C SER A 83 -27.69 10.79 0.80
N ARG A 84 -26.80 11.14 -0.12
CA ARG A 84 -26.35 12.52 -0.43
C ARG A 84 -25.82 13.28 0.79
N GLN A 85 -25.36 12.57 1.83
CA GLN A 85 -24.77 13.17 3.02
C GLN A 85 -23.30 13.50 2.79
N VAL A 86 -22.88 14.64 3.33
CA VAL A 86 -21.48 15.09 3.36
C VAL A 86 -21.08 15.40 4.79
N ARG A 87 -19.88 14.97 5.20
CA ARG A 87 -19.27 15.30 6.48
C ARG A 87 -17.78 15.54 6.29
N TYR A 88 -17.23 16.42 7.12
CA TYR A 88 -15.83 16.77 7.11
C TYR A 88 -15.19 16.29 8.39
N TYR A 89 -13.98 15.72 8.27
CA TYR A 89 -13.22 15.20 9.41
C TYR A 89 -11.80 15.73 9.34
N GLN A 90 -11.31 16.28 10.44
CA GLN A 90 -9.93 16.69 10.52
C GLN A 90 -9.00 15.49 10.43
N ARG A 91 -8.06 15.51 9.48
CA ARG A 91 -7.07 14.48 9.33
C ARG A 91 -5.88 14.99 8.52
N TYR A 92 -4.69 14.84 9.06
CA TYR A 92 -3.47 15.34 8.47
C TYR A 92 -2.84 14.29 7.56
N TYR A 93 -3.03 14.44 6.25
CA TYR A 93 -2.32 13.64 5.26
C TYR A 93 -1.23 14.47 4.61
N LEU A 94 0.00 13.92 4.55
CA LEU A 94 1.01 14.47 3.66
C LEU A 94 0.72 13.96 2.24
N ASN A 95 0.49 14.89 1.33
CA ASN A 95 0.26 14.62 -0.07
C ASN A 95 1.61 14.47 -0.77
N MET A 96 1.81 13.36 -1.47
CA MET A 96 3.12 13.01 -2.00
C MET A 96 3.04 12.30 -3.36
N ASP A 97 4.10 12.39 -4.15
CA ASP A 97 4.34 11.47 -5.27
C ASP A 97 4.78 10.11 -4.71
N ARG A 98 4.00 9.07 -5.01
CA ARG A 98 4.24 7.74 -4.48
C ARG A 98 5.51 7.10 -5.05
N TYR A 99 5.84 7.36 -6.30
CA TYR A 99 7.05 6.83 -6.91
C TYR A 99 8.30 7.52 -6.35
N ALA A 100 8.28 8.85 -6.25
CA ALA A 100 9.35 9.60 -5.60
C ALA A 100 9.57 9.14 -4.14
N PHE A 101 8.50 8.89 -3.40
CA PHE A 101 8.57 8.34 -2.04
C PHE A 101 9.24 6.95 -1.99
N ASP A 102 8.85 6.04 -2.88
CA ASP A 102 9.45 4.70 -2.94
C ASP A 102 10.94 4.77 -3.33
N ARG A 103 11.32 5.66 -4.30
CA ARG A 103 12.72 5.90 -4.68
C ARG A 103 13.53 6.50 -3.55
N TRP A 104 12.97 7.48 -2.83
CA TRP A 104 13.62 8.05 -1.66
C TRP A 104 13.89 6.99 -0.58
N LEU A 105 12.92 6.18 -0.21
CA LEU A 105 13.15 5.11 0.76
C LEU A 105 14.23 4.12 0.30
N LEU A 106 14.24 3.80 -0.99
CA LEU A 106 15.24 2.89 -1.56
C LEU A 106 16.64 3.50 -1.56
N SER A 107 16.77 4.82 -1.76
CA SER A 107 18.06 5.52 -1.69
C SER A 107 18.70 5.51 -0.30
N LEU A 108 17.91 5.24 0.74
CA LEU A 108 18.40 5.11 2.13
C LEU A 108 18.96 3.71 2.44
N VAL A 109 18.84 2.77 1.51
CA VAL A 109 19.42 1.42 1.68
C VAL A 109 20.95 1.51 1.55
N PRO A 110 21.73 0.91 2.46
CA PRO A 110 23.19 0.93 2.38
C PRO A 110 23.73 0.38 1.06
N ARG A 111 24.78 0.98 0.55
CA ARG A 111 25.40 0.67 -0.77
C ARG A 111 25.89 -0.77 -0.91
N GLN A 112 26.05 -1.49 0.17
CA GLN A 112 26.41 -2.91 0.17
C GLN A 112 25.29 -3.83 -0.34
N ALA A 113 24.04 -3.36 -0.40
CA ALA A 113 22.97 -4.08 -1.06
C ALA A 113 23.15 -4.02 -2.57
N GLU A 114 23.07 -5.16 -3.24
CA GLU A 114 22.88 -5.19 -4.68
C GLU A 114 21.41 -4.92 -5.00
N ILE A 115 21.09 -3.76 -5.56
CA ILE A 115 19.76 -3.42 -6.03
C ILE A 115 19.69 -3.70 -7.53
N LEU A 116 18.94 -4.72 -7.90
CA LEU A 116 18.79 -5.17 -9.28
C LEU A 116 17.46 -4.66 -9.85
N PRO A 117 17.49 -3.73 -10.84
CA PRO A 117 16.30 -3.40 -11.60
C PRO A 117 15.84 -4.62 -12.39
N GLY A 118 14.60 -5.08 -12.15
CA GLY A 118 14.07 -6.24 -12.85
C GLY A 118 12.90 -6.88 -12.14
N ARG A 119 12.24 -7.80 -12.84
CA ARG A 119 11.08 -8.52 -12.33
C ARG A 119 11.43 -9.97 -12.01
N CYS A 120 11.27 -10.37 -10.76
CA CYS A 120 11.35 -11.78 -10.39
C CYS A 120 10.19 -12.56 -11.03
N THR A 121 10.49 -13.55 -11.82
CA THR A 121 9.50 -14.36 -12.58
C THR A 121 9.30 -15.76 -12.00
N ALA A 122 10.31 -16.30 -11.31
CA ALA A 122 10.22 -17.57 -10.60
C ALA A 122 11.07 -17.58 -9.34
N VAL A 123 10.61 -18.31 -8.34
CA VAL A 123 11.34 -18.64 -7.12
C VAL A 123 11.11 -20.11 -6.81
N ALA A 124 12.16 -20.86 -6.60
CA ALA A 124 12.08 -22.29 -6.28
C ALA A 124 13.00 -22.64 -5.11
N ARG A 125 12.54 -23.56 -4.24
CA ARG A 125 13.36 -24.12 -3.17
C ARG A 125 14.37 -25.12 -3.76
N ARG A 126 15.59 -25.08 -3.27
CA ARG A 126 16.63 -26.09 -3.43
C ARG A 126 16.91 -26.72 -2.05
N GLU A 127 17.82 -27.65 -1.95
CA GLU A 127 18.13 -28.32 -0.67
C GLU A 127 18.36 -27.31 0.46
N ASP A 128 19.42 -26.47 0.39
CA ASP A 128 19.79 -25.51 1.41
C ASP A 128 19.67 -24.03 0.97
N SER A 129 18.97 -23.77 -0.13
CA SER A 129 18.89 -22.46 -0.74
C SER A 129 17.62 -22.26 -1.58
N PHE A 130 17.52 -21.10 -2.20
CA PHE A 130 16.46 -20.76 -3.14
C PHE A 130 17.08 -20.25 -4.44
N SER A 131 16.56 -20.72 -5.58
CA SER A 131 16.87 -20.16 -6.88
C SER A 131 15.82 -19.13 -7.29
N LEU A 132 16.27 -17.98 -7.80
CA LEU A 132 15.42 -16.91 -8.30
C LEU A 132 15.74 -16.67 -9.78
N THR A 133 14.70 -16.56 -10.60
CA THR A 133 14.82 -16.13 -11.99
C THR A 133 14.33 -14.69 -12.08
N VAL A 134 15.15 -13.80 -12.60
CA VAL A 134 14.85 -12.37 -12.73
C VAL A 134 14.98 -11.95 -14.19
N ARG A 135 13.95 -11.30 -14.71
CA ARG A 135 13.98 -10.67 -16.03
C ARG A 135 14.43 -9.21 -15.86
N THR A 136 15.56 -8.90 -16.46
CA THR A 136 16.14 -7.54 -16.51
C THR A 136 16.67 -7.29 -17.92
N ASP A 137 16.40 -6.11 -18.48
CA ASP A 137 16.82 -5.71 -19.84
C ASP A 137 16.49 -6.76 -20.93
N GLY A 138 15.28 -7.36 -20.82
CA GLY A 138 14.83 -8.38 -21.77
C GLY A 138 15.48 -9.77 -21.60
N LYS A 139 16.44 -9.92 -20.70
CA LYS A 139 17.18 -11.19 -20.46
C LYS A 139 16.78 -11.80 -19.11
N GLU A 140 16.89 -13.11 -19.01
CA GLU A 140 16.76 -13.84 -17.76
C GLU A 140 18.11 -14.01 -17.09
N ARG A 141 18.17 -13.70 -15.80
CA ARG A 141 19.32 -13.93 -14.93
C ARG A 141 18.91 -14.80 -13.74
N HIS A 142 19.81 -15.64 -13.28
CA HIS A 142 19.57 -16.57 -12.18
C HIS A 142 20.43 -16.19 -10.98
N PHE A 143 19.79 -16.21 -9.81
CA PHE A 143 20.42 -15.90 -8.54
C PHE A 143 20.09 -16.99 -7.52
N THR A 144 20.96 -17.11 -6.53
CA THR A 144 20.77 -18.06 -5.42
C THR A 144 20.88 -17.31 -4.10
N ALA A 145 19.96 -17.60 -3.16
CA ALA A 145 19.98 -17.02 -1.82
C ALA A 145 19.62 -18.07 -0.76
N ARG A 146 20.12 -17.90 0.45
CA ARG A 146 19.79 -18.77 1.59
C ARG A 146 18.40 -18.54 2.11
N ARG A 147 17.91 -17.29 2.04
CA ARG A 147 16.56 -16.88 2.47
C ARG A 147 15.92 -15.97 1.42
N VAL A 148 14.59 -16.01 1.36
CA VAL A 148 13.80 -15.16 0.47
C VAL A 148 12.81 -14.34 1.29
N VAL A 149 12.76 -13.03 1.01
CA VAL A 149 11.78 -12.11 1.57
C VAL A 149 10.85 -11.62 0.46
N GLY A 150 9.59 -12.01 0.54
CA GLY A 150 8.53 -11.51 -0.35
C GLY A 150 8.01 -10.16 0.12
N ALA A 151 8.32 -9.11 -0.64
CA ALA A 151 7.89 -7.74 -0.46
C ALA A 151 7.20 -7.19 -1.70
N ASP A 152 6.69 -8.08 -2.55
CA ASP A 152 6.22 -7.89 -3.91
C ASP A 152 4.70 -7.60 -3.99
N GLY A 153 4.12 -7.15 -2.89
CA GLY A 153 2.80 -6.52 -2.82
C GLY A 153 1.63 -7.48 -3.01
N ALA A 154 0.49 -6.96 -3.51
CA ALA A 154 -0.78 -7.69 -3.60
C ALA A 154 -0.72 -8.94 -4.49
N SER A 155 0.07 -8.88 -5.56
CA SER A 155 0.25 -9.98 -6.53
C SER A 155 1.50 -10.81 -6.26
N SER A 156 1.91 -10.90 -4.99
CA SER A 156 3.15 -11.53 -4.57
C SER A 156 3.38 -12.90 -5.20
N LEU A 157 4.47 -13.01 -5.97
CA LEU A 157 4.99 -14.26 -6.51
C LEU A 157 5.44 -15.17 -5.37
N VAL A 158 6.20 -14.60 -4.41
CA VAL A 158 6.73 -15.38 -3.29
C VAL A 158 5.60 -15.99 -2.48
N ARG A 159 4.55 -15.20 -2.18
CA ARG A 159 3.38 -15.71 -1.44
C ARG A 159 2.69 -16.86 -2.18
N ARG A 160 2.37 -16.70 -3.46
CA ARG A 160 1.65 -17.75 -4.20
C ARG A 160 2.47 -18.99 -4.47
N THR A 161 3.80 -18.88 -4.48
CA THR A 161 4.69 -20.03 -4.66
C THR A 161 4.78 -20.90 -3.40
N PHE A 162 4.85 -20.29 -2.21
CA PHE A 162 5.13 -21.01 -0.96
C PHE A 162 3.97 -21.05 0.03
N TYR A 163 2.96 -20.21 -0.17
CA TYR A 163 1.83 -20.06 0.74
C TYR A 163 0.51 -19.96 -0.03
N ARG A 164 -0.58 -19.99 0.70
CA ARG A 164 -1.89 -19.77 0.10
C ARG A 164 -2.04 -18.33 -0.38
N GLU A 165 -2.75 -18.18 -1.49
CA GLU A 165 -3.13 -16.88 -2.01
C GLU A 165 -4.10 -16.12 -1.08
N PRO A 166 -4.14 -14.78 -1.16
CA PRO A 166 -5.15 -14.00 -0.48
C PRO A 166 -6.56 -14.38 -0.94
N LYS A 167 -7.48 -14.58 0.02
CA LYS A 167 -8.87 -14.99 -0.29
C LYS A 167 -9.66 -13.90 -1.00
N THR A 168 -9.31 -12.64 -0.81
CA THR A 168 -10.05 -11.51 -1.38
C THR A 168 -9.09 -10.53 -2.02
N ARG A 169 -9.33 -10.28 -3.28
CA ARG A 169 -8.62 -9.29 -4.11
C ARG A 169 -9.62 -8.29 -4.67
N TYR A 170 -9.14 -7.08 -4.89
CA TYR A 170 -9.83 -6.01 -5.59
C TYR A 170 -8.93 -5.48 -6.69
N THR A 171 -9.54 -4.93 -7.72
CA THR A 171 -8.84 -4.10 -8.70
C THR A 171 -9.01 -2.65 -8.30
N ALA A 172 -7.91 -2.01 -7.92
CA ALA A 172 -7.86 -0.58 -7.75
C ALA A 172 -7.69 0.06 -9.13
N ILE A 173 -8.61 0.96 -9.51
CA ILE A 173 -8.55 1.73 -10.75
C ILE A 173 -8.53 3.20 -10.38
N GLN A 174 -7.66 3.97 -11.02
CA GLN A 174 -7.65 5.43 -10.90
C GLN A 174 -7.38 6.09 -12.24
N GLN A 175 -8.03 7.24 -12.45
CA GLN A 175 -7.82 8.10 -13.59
C GLN A 175 -7.36 9.48 -13.11
N TRP A 176 -6.50 10.09 -13.91
CA TRP A 176 -5.97 11.42 -13.71
C TRP A 176 -6.66 12.37 -14.67
N PHE A 177 -7.08 13.53 -14.18
CA PHE A 177 -7.77 14.57 -14.94
C PHE A 177 -7.06 15.89 -14.73
N PRO A 178 -7.18 16.88 -15.66
CA PRO A 178 -6.80 18.25 -15.36
C PRO A 178 -7.60 18.77 -14.16
N ALA A 179 -6.96 19.48 -13.23
CA ALA A 179 -7.59 19.89 -11.98
C ALA A 179 -8.66 20.98 -12.12
N GLY A 180 -8.77 21.66 -13.25
CA GLY A 180 -9.69 22.77 -13.43
C GLY A 180 -9.51 23.89 -12.39
N GLU A 181 -10.45 24.83 -12.34
CA GLU A 181 -10.44 25.93 -11.37
C GLU A 181 -10.94 25.51 -9.98
N ASN A 182 -11.73 24.45 -9.89
CA ASN A 182 -12.27 23.98 -8.60
C ASN A 182 -11.17 23.30 -7.76
N ARG A 183 -10.66 24.04 -6.80
CA ARG A 183 -9.46 23.75 -6.03
C ARG A 183 -9.77 23.26 -4.61
N ALA A 184 -10.81 22.46 -4.41
CA ALA A 184 -11.14 21.95 -3.08
C ALA A 184 -9.92 21.25 -2.44
N PRO A 185 -9.41 21.75 -1.29
CA PRO A 185 -8.18 21.24 -0.66
C PRO A 185 -8.44 19.96 0.13
N PHE A 186 -9.46 19.19 -0.24
CA PHE A 186 -9.88 18.01 0.49
C PHE A 186 -9.42 16.72 -0.19
N TYR A 187 -9.12 15.73 0.61
CA TYR A 187 -9.27 14.35 0.20
C TYR A 187 -10.74 13.97 0.30
N SER A 188 -11.41 13.68 -0.80
CA SER A 188 -12.79 13.19 -0.77
C SER A 188 -12.82 11.67 -0.70
N CYS A 189 -13.40 11.13 0.37
CA CYS A 189 -13.67 9.71 0.57
C CYS A 189 -15.13 9.45 0.20
N ILE A 190 -15.37 8.69 -0.87
CA ILE A 190 -16.68 8.51 -1.48
C ILE A 190 -17.17 7.10 -1.23
N PHE A 191 -18.39 6.98 -0.73
CA PHE A 191 -19.09 5.72 -0.54
C PHE A 191 -20.25 5.60 -1.54
N ASP A 192 -20.21 4.53 -2.32
CA ASP A 192 -21.29 4.17 -3.23
C ASP A 192 -21.50 2.65 -3.27
N PRO A 193 -22.35 2.09 -2.39
CA PRO A 193 -22.57 0.66 -2.31
C PRO A 193 -23.19 0.04 -3.57
N VAL A 194 -23.70 0.86 -4.49
CA VAL A 194 -24.24 0.39 -5.79
C VAL A 194 -23.11 -0.07 -6.72
N THR A 195 -21.92 0.50 -6.56
CA THR A 195 -20.79 0.27 -7.47
C THR A 195 -19.59 -0.38 -6.80
N SER A 196 -19.42 -0.19 -5.49
CA SER A 196 -18.28 -0.76 -4.77
C SER A 196 -18.58 -1.07 -3.31
N GLU A 197 -18.05 -2.19 -2.82
CA GLU A 197 -17.96 -2.51 -1.38
C GLU A 197 -16.86 -1.74 -0.66
N SER A 198 -16.23 -0.79 -1.31
CA SER A 198 -15.08 -0.03 -0.83
C SER A 198 -15.31 1.47 -1.00
N CYS A 199 -14.48 2.30 -0.35
CA CYS A 199 -14.47 3.72 -0.64
C CYS A 199 -13.67 4.02 -1.91
N SER A 200 -14.11 5.06 -2.60
CA SER A 200 -13.37 5.69 -3.68
C SER A 200 -12.82 7.03 -3.21
N TRP A 201 -11.95 7.62 -3.98
CA TRP A 201 -11.23 8.83 -3.60
C TRP A 201 -11.15 9.84 -4.73
N ILE A 202 -11.23 11.12 -4.34
CA ILE A 202 -10.76 12.24 -5.15
C ILE A 202 -9.61 12.88 -4.40
N ILE A 203 -8.48 13.07 -5.09
CA ILE A 203 -7.28 13.66 -4.52
C ILE A 203 -6.68 14.60 -5.55
N ARG A 204 -6.40 15.84 -5.14
CA ARG A 204 -5.66 16.77 -5.96
C ARG A 204 -4.16 16.51 -5.86
N LYS A 205 -3.46 16.62 -6.98
CA LYS A 205 -2.01 16.51 -7.14
C LYS A 205 -1.54 17.61 -8.07
N ASP A 206 -1.02 18.69 -7.52
CA ASP A 206 -0.61 19.87 -8.30
C ASP A 206 -1.74 20.32 -9.25
N ASP A 207 -1.53 20.32 -10.54
CA ASP A 207 -2.50 20.71 -11.58
C ASP A 207 -3.39 19.55 -12.06
N THR A 208 -3.37 18.41 -11.36
CA THR A 208 -4.18 17.24 -11.69
C THR A 208 -5.11 16.82 -10.56
N LEU A 209 -6.15 16.08 -10.90
CA LEU A 209 -7.10 15.47 -10.01
C LEU A 209 -7.11 13.96 -10.25
N ILE A 210 -6.94 13.19 -9.19
CA ILE A 210 -7.12 11.73 -9.25
C ILE A 210 -8.51 11.39 -8.78
N PHE A 211 -9.29 10.66 -9.60
CA PHE A 211 -10.45 9.90 -9.13
C PHE A 211 -10.13 8.42 -9.22
N GLY A 212 -10.33 7.67 -8.14
CA GLY A 212 -10.07 6.24 -8.10
C GLY A 212 -10.92 5.51 -7.07
N GLY A 213 -10.93 4.19 -7.18
CA GLY A 213 -11.64 3.29 -6.27
C GLY A 213 -11.14 1.86 -6.36
N CYS A 214 -11.62 1.01 -5.44
CA CYS A 214 -11.33 -0.42 -5.45
C CYS A 214 -12.64 -1.18 -5.77
N PHE A 215 -12.61 -2.02 -6.80
CA PHE A 215 -13.79 -2.70 -7.35
C PHE A 215 -13.58 -4.21 -7.38
N SER A 216 -14.68 -4.96 -7.49
CA SER A 216 -14.63 -6.39 -7.74
C SER A 216 -13.83 -6.68 -9.01
N PRO A 217 -12.94 -7.70 -9.03
CA PRO A 217 -12.11 -7.96 -10.22
C PRO A 217 -12.90 -8.32 -11.48
N GLN A 218 -14.11 -8.89 -11.32
CA GLN A 218 -14.92 -9.41 -12.42
C GLN A 218 -15.46 -8.31 -13.33
N ASP A 219 -15.89 -7.19 -12.76
CA ASP A 219 -16.54 -6.07 -13.43
C ASP A 219 -15.89 -4.70 -13.11
N SER A 220 -14.65 -4.71 -12.72
CA SER A 220 -13.97 -3.55 -12.13
C SER A 220 -14.02 -2.28 -12.98
N ARG A 221 -13.85 -2.41 -14.30
CA ARG A 221 -13.87 -1.26 -15.22
C ARG A 221 -15.28 -0.70 -15.39
N GLU A 222 -16.26 -1.57 -15.50
CA GLU A 222 -17.66 -1.18 -15.64
C GLU A 222 -18.19 -0.52 -14.36
N ALA A 223 -17.89 -1.11 -13.21
CA ALA A 223 -18.22 -0.56 -11.91
C ALA A 223 -17.54 0.80 -11.68
N TYR A 224 -16.28 0.97 -12.08
CA TYR A 224 -15.57 2.25 -12.06
C TYR A 224 -16.27 3.31 -12.92
N ASN A 225 -16.59 2.98 -14.17
CA ASN A 225 -17.26 3.92 -15.09
C ASN A 225 -18.63 4.33 -14.57
N ARG A 226 -19.43 3.38 -14.08
CA ARG A 226 -20.74 3.64 -13.48
C ARG A 226 -20.62 4.55 -12.25
N GLN A 227 -19.61 4.31 -11.38
CA GLN A 227 -19.39 5.18 -10.23
C GLN A 227 -18.93 6.59 -10.64
N LYS A 228 -18.08 6.70 -11.67
CA LYS A 228 -17.68 8.00 -12.22
C LYS A 228 -18.90 8.80 -12.68
N SER A 229 -19.79 8.21 -13.47
CA SER A 229 -21.02 8.88 -13.96
C SER A 229 -21.92 9.34 -12.81
N ARG A 230 -22.12 8.51 -11.78
CA ARG A 230 -22.90 8.86 -10.57
C ARG A 230 -22.24 9.98 -9.75
N LEU A 231 -20.91 10.01 -9.72
CA LEU A 231 -20.16 11.10 -9.08
C LEU A 231 -20.29 12.41 -9.86
N GLU A 232 -20.16 12.38 -11.19
CA GLU A 232 -20.33 13.55 -12.06
C GLU A 232 -21.75 14.13 -11.96
N GLU A 233 -22.76 13.26 -11.89
CA GLU A 233 -24.15 13.68 -11.61
C GLU A 233 -24.27 14.36 -10.24
N TYR A 234 -23.62 13.79 -9.21
CA TYR A 234 -23.65 14.37 -7.86
C TYR A 234 -22.93 15.74 -7.81
N LEU A 235 -21.82 15.89 -8.52
CA LEU A 235 -21.04 17.13 -8.57
C LEU A 235 -21.68 18.19 -9.45
N GLY A 236 -22.59 17.83 -10.35
CA GLY A 236 -23.20 18.71 -11.34
C GLY A 236 -22.29 19.09 -12.51
N HIS A 237 -21.13 18.47 -12.62
CA HIS A 237 -20.18 18.70 -13.73
C HIS A 237 -19.37 17.44 -14.04
N SER A 238 -18.85 17.37 -15.26
CA SER A 238 -17.97 16.27 -15.69
C SER A 238 -16.54 16.46 -15.20
N LEU A 239 -15.85 15.35 -14.88
CA LEU A 239 -14.41 15.34 -14.65
C LEU A 239 -13.59 15.49 -15.95
N GLY A 240 -14.26 15.34 -17.11
CA GLY A 240 -13.66 15.48 -18.42
C GLY A 240 -12.93 14.23 -18.91
N ARG A 241 -12.03 14.46 -19.88
CA ARG A 241 -11.24 13.38 -20.48
C ARG A 241 -10.03 13.05 -19.61
N PRO A 242 -9.82 11.78 -19.23
CA PRO A 242 -8.66 11.41 -18.43
C PRO A 242 -7.36 11.54 -19.24
N ILE A 243 -6.33 12.07 -18.58
CA ILE A 243 -4.96 12.16 -19.10
C ILE A 243 -4.29 10.78 -19.03
N LYS A 244 -4.59 10.03 -17.95
CA LYS A 244 -3.95 8.75 -17.64
C LYS A 244 -4.93 7.85 -16.91
N THR A 245 -4.85 6.54 -17.18
CA THR A 245 -5.57 5.48 -16.44
C THR A 245 -4.56 4.48 -15.90
N GLU A 246 -4.70 4.14 -14.64
CA GLU A 246 -3.84 3.18 -13.94
C GLU A 246 -4.70 2.16 -13.20
N ALA A 247 -4.21 0.92 -13.11
CA ALA A 247 -4.84 -0.12 -12.32
C ALA A 247 -3.81 -1.03 -11.65
N CYS A 248 -4.15 -1.52 -10.46
CA CYS A 248 -3.37 -2.54 -9.76
C CYS A 248 -4.27 -3.45 -8.93
N GLN A 249 -3.72 -4.59 -8.53
CA GLN A 249 -4.34 -5.46 -7.54
C GLN A 249 -4.17 -4.89 -6.13
N ALA A 250 -5.18 -5.06 -5.28
CA ALA A 250 -5.14 -4.77 -3.85
C ALA A 250 -5.68 -5.96 -3.07
N VAL A 251 -5.05 -6.29 -1.94
CA VAL A 251 -5.50 -7.35 -1.04
C VAL A 251 -6.40 -6.75 0.04
N ARG A 252 -7.47 -7.46 0.40
CA ARG A 252 -8.32 -7.09 1.54
C ARG A 252 -8.41 -8.25 2.53
N PRO A 253 -7.70 -8.19 3.66
CA PRO A 253 -7.78 -9.22 4.69
C PRO A 253 -9.21 -9.34 5.23
N ARG A 254 -9.70 -10.56 5.39
CA ARG A 254 -11.01 -10.87 5.99
C ARG A 254 -10.88 -11.30 7.45
N GLY A 255 -9.74 -11.86 7.83
CA GLY A 255 -9.51 -12.38 9.16
C GLY A 255 -8.04 -12.50 9.51
N PHE A 256 -7.79 -12.89 10.74
CA PHE A 256 -6.43 -13.03 11.30
C PHE A 256 -5.58 -14.05 10.52
N SER A 257 -6.21 -15.06 9.95
CA SER A 257 -5.56 -16.10 9.17
C SER A 257 -5.02 -15.64 7.82
N ASP A 258 -5.39 -14.44 7.34
CA ASP A 258 -4.89 -13.88 6.08
C ASP A 258 -3.51 -13.23 6.23
N PHE A 259 -3.07 -12.99 7.47
CA PHE A 259 -1.74 -12.49 7.79
C PHE A 259 -0.74 -13.64 7.84
N ILE A 260 0.13 -13.71 6.84
CA ILE A 260 1.16 -14.75 6.71
C ILE A 260 2.54 -14.12 6.89
N THR A 261 3.25 -14.50 7.96
CA THR A 261 4.60 -13.99 8.25
C THR A 261 5.71 -14.80 7.58
N GLY A 262 5.45 -16.07 7.32
CA GLY A 262 6.44 -16.96 6.70
C GLY A 262 7.18 -17.86 7.70
N ARG A 263 7.98 -18.79 7.15
CA ARG A 263 8.80 -19.77 7.86
C ARG A 263 9.75 -20.47 6.87
N ASP A 264 10.64 -21.29 7.38
CA ASP A 264 11.49 -22.21 6.60
C ASP A 264 12.28 -21.50 5.48
N GLY A 265 12.92 -20.37 5.82
CA GLY A 265 13.72 -19.56 4.90
C GLY A 265 12.92 -18.65 3.97
N VAL A 266 11.58 -18.68 4.00
CA VAL A 266 10.72 -17.78 3.20
C VAL A 266 9.85 -16.93 4.10
N TYR A 267 10.01 -15.60 4.05
CA TYR A 267 9.29 -14.65 4.88
C TYR A 267 8.55 -13.62 4.03
N LEU A 268 7.41 -13.13 4.53
CA LEU A 268 6.59 -12.14 3.85
C LEU A 268 6.47 -10.88 4.68
N ILE A 269 6.54 -9.71 4.01
CA ILE A 269 6.39 -8.39 4.61
C ILE A 269 5.42 -7.52 3.81
N GLY A 270 4.89 -6.47 4.41
CA GLY A 270 3.97 -5.55 3.76
C GLY A 270 2.71 -6.24 3.24
N GLU A 271 2.24 -5.81 2.09
CA GLU A 271 1.00 -6.32 1.48
C GLU A 271 1.11 -7.79 1.02
N ALA A 272 2.31 -8.27 0.70
CA ALA A 272 2.56 -9.69 0.42
C ALA A 272 2.21 -10.57 1.63
N ALA A 273 2.47 -10.10 2.85
CA ALA A 273 2.05 -10.75 4.10
C ALA A 273 0.57 -10.55 4.43
N GLY A 274 -0.17 -9.75 3.66
CA GLY A 274 -1.54 -9.32 3.96
C GLY A 274 -1.59 -8.12 4.91
N PHE A 275 -0.49 -7.43 5.19
CA PHE A 275 -0.43 -6.32 6.13
C PHE A 275 -0.90 -5.00 5.49
N ILE A 276 -2.20 -4.91 5.29
CA ILE A 276 -2.91 -3.76 4.75
C ILE A 276 -4.22 -3.55 5.51
N SER A 277 -4.68 -2.33 5.61
CA SER A 277 -5.96 -1.99 6.26
C SER A 277 -7.15 -2.49 5.45
N ALA A 278 -8.00 -3.34 6.01
CA ALA A 278 -9.22 -3.80 5.38
C ALA A 278 -10.27 -2.69 5.20
N SER A 279 -10.17 -1.58 5.96
CA SER A 279 -11.13 -0.48 5.93
C SER A 279 -10.72 0.68 5.00
N SER A 280 -9.42 0.86 4.69
CA SER A 280 -8.96 2.03 3.93
C SER A 280 -7.92 1.71 2.85
N PHE A 281 -7.50 0.46 2.71
CA PHE A 281 -6.38 0.03 1.84
C PHE A 281 -5.06 0.78 2.11
N GLU A 282 -4.92 1.45 3.25
CA GLU A 282 -3.65 2.03 3.69
C GLU A 282 -2.70 0.92 4.12
N GLY A 283 -1.51 0.87 3.52
CA GLY A 283 -0.54 -0.18 3.75
C GLY A 283 0.88 0.30 4.07
N ILE A 284 1.20 1.60 3.88
CA ILE A 284 2.58 2.11 4.00
C ILE A 284 3.12 1.93 5.44
N SER A 285 2.34 2.31 6.47
CA SER A 285 2.78 2.14 7.86
C SER A 285 3.02 0.67 8.22
N SER A 286 2.18 -0.22 7.72
CA SER A 286 2.31 -1.67 7.94
C SER A 286 3.51 -2.25 7.20
N ALA A 287 3.80 -1.74 6.00
CA ALA A 287 4.95 -2.10 5.21
C ALA A 287 6.26 -1.76 5.95
N ILE A 288 6.39 -0.51 6.41
CA ILE A 288 7.54 -0.03 7.18
C ILE A 288 7.73 -0.86 8.46
N ARG A 289 6.67 -1.03 9.26
CA ARG A 289 6.72 -1.76 10.53
C ARG A 289 7.06 -3.23 10.35
N SER A 290 6.49 -3.90 9.35
CA SER A 290 6.78 -5.32 9.11
C SER A 290 8.17 -5.55 8.56
N GLY A 291 8.68 -4.65 7.71
CA GLY A 291 10.05 -4.68 7.22
C GLY A 291 11.06 -4.57 8.37
N SER A 292 10.88 -3.57 9.26
CA SER A 292 11.73 -3.43 10.44
C SER A 292 11.65 -4.63 11.40
N ALA A 293 10.42 -5.11 11.67
CA ALA A 293 10.22 -6.24 12.57
C ALA A 293 10.90 -7.53 12.07
N LEU A 294 10.89 -7.76 10.75
CA LEU A 294 11.60 -8.90 10.16
C LEU A 294 13.12 -8.73 10.24
N ALA A 295 13.63 -7.53 9.93
CA ALA A 295 15.05 -7.23 10.04
C ALA A 295 15.59 -7.47 11.46
N GLU A 296 14.88 -6.98 12.47
CA GLU A 296 15.23 -7.19 13.88
C GLU A 296 15.08 -8.66 14.32
N ALA A 297 14.11 -9.39 13.80
CA ALA A 297 13.97 -10.82 14.08
C ALA A 297 15.12 -11.62 13.48
N MET A 298 15.52 -11.30 12.24
CA MET A 298 16.64 -11.96 11.56
C MET A 298 18.00 -11.69 12.22
N SER A 299 18.20 -10.50 12.79
CA SER A 299 19.46 -10.18 13.48
C SER A 299 19.59 -10.81 14.87
N GLN A 300 18.51 -11.37 15.42
CA GLN A 300 18.46 -11.92 16.77
C GLN A 300 18.30 -13.45 16.82
N ALA A 301 17.91 -14.06 15.70
CA ALA A 301 17.59 -15.48 15.64
C ALA A 301 18.79 -16.30 15.18
N ASP A 302 19.04 -17.42 15.85
CA ASP A 302 20.11 -18.37 15.50
C ASP A 302 19.68 -19.34 14.39
N ASP A 303 18.37 -19.68 14.32
CA ASP A 303 17.81 -20.56 13.32
C ASP A 303 16.48 -20.08 12.74
N ASP A 304 15.97 -20.75 11.71
CA ASP A 304 14.73 -20.38 11.02
C ASP A 304 13.45 -20.61 11.89
N ARG A 305 13.47 -21.51 12.86
CA ARG A 305 12.33 -21.74 13.77
C ARG A 305 12.24 -20.57 14.76
N GLU A 306 13.37 -20.16 15.29
CA GLU A 306 13.45 -19.03 16.19
C GLU A 306 13.09 -17.73 15.47
N LEU A 307 13.62 -17.53 14.25
CA LEU A 307 13.28 -16.40 13.40
C LEU A 307 11.77 -16.30 13.15
N ALA A 308 11.12 -17.40 12.75
CA ALA A 308 9.69 -17.43 12.51
C ALA A 308 8.89 -17.06 13.77
N ARG A 309 9.33 -17.55 14.96
CA ARG A 309 8.72 -17.24 16.25
C ARG A 309 8.91 -15.76 16.62
N PHE A 310 10.10 -15.22 16.48
CA PHE A 310 10.42 -13.82 16.78
C PHE A 310 9.66 -12.88 15.87
N TYR A 311 9.69 -13.11 14.56
CA TYR A 311 8.96 -12.28 13.62
C TYR A 311 7.44 -12.31 13.87
N ARG A 312 6.89 -13.48 14.13
CA ARG A 312 5.48 -13.62 14.51
C ARG A 312 5.15 -12.86 15.78
N ARG A 313 6.02 -12.87 16.81
CA ARG A 313 5.87 -12.14 18.07
C ARG A 313 5.95 -10.63 17.85
N LYS A 314 6.97 -10.15 17.13
CA LYS A 314 7.17 -8.73 16.84
C LYS A 314 6.02 -8.11 16.02
N THR A 315 5.32 -8.90 15.20
CA THR A 315 4.19 -8.44 14.39
C THR A 315 2.82 -8.67 15.05
N THR A 316 2.73 -9.16 16.29
CA THR A 316 1.45 -9.46 16.94
C THR A 316 0.57 -8.21 17.09
N SER A 317 1.11 -7.11 17.59
CA SER A 317 0.36 -5.85 17.75
C SER A 317 -0.10 -5.28 16.40
N LEU A 318 0.74 -5.37 15.36
CA LEU A 318 0.39 -4.97 14.00
C LEU A 318 -0.78 -5.80 13.47
N ARG A 319 -0.70 -7.13 13.60
CA ARG A 319 -1.76 -8.05 13.15
C ARG A 319 -3.08 -7.82 13.89
N LEU A 320 -3.00 -7.62 15.20
CA LEU A 320 -4.19 -7.29 16.01
C LEU A 320 -4.82 -5.96 15.57
N LYS A 321 -4.00 -4.91 15.39
CA LYS A 321 -4.48 -3.62 14.90
C LYS A 321 -5.15 -3.73 13.53
N LEU A 322 -4.57 -4.51 12.61
CA LEU A 322 -5.14 -4.72 11.28
C LEU A 322 -6.41 -5.57 11.33
N TRP A 323 -6.46 -6.55 12.21
CA TRP A 323 -7.66 -7.35 12.44
C TRP A 323 -8.83 -6.50 12.97
N LEU A 324 -8.58 -5.61 13.93
CA LEU A 324 -9.59 -4.64 14.40
C LEU A 324 -10.11 -3.74 13.28
N LYS A 325 -9.28 -3.41 12.28
CA LYS A 325 -9.72 -2.69 11.07
C LYS A 325 -10.67 -3.52 10.19
N THR A 326 -10.69 -4.85 10.30
CA THR A 326 -11.69 -5.69 9.62
C THR A 326 -13.07 -5.52 10.26
N ILE A 327 -13.12 -5.34 11.59
CA ILE A 327 -14.35 -5.05 12.33
C ILE A 327 -14.83 -3.63 11.99
N LYS A 328 -13.92 -2.63 12.05
CA LYS A 328 -14.24 -1.24 11.66
C LYS A 328 -14.84 -1.16 10.25
N ARG A 329 -14.37 -2.00 9.32
CA ARG A 329 -14.90 -2.10 7.97
C ARG A 329 -16.41 -2.30 7.97
N TRP A 330 -16.94 -3.19 8.80
CA TRP A 330 -18.36 -3.46 8.86
C TRP A 330 -19.17 -2.19 9.16
N PHE A 331 -18.74 -1.39 10.14
CA PHE A 331 -19.40 -0.13 10.48
C PHE A 331 -19.33 0.90 9.34
N MET A 332 -18.19 0.99 8.66
CA MET A 332 -17.99 1.98 7.58
C MET A 332 -18.77 1.63 6.30
N TYR A 333 -18.86 0.35 5.96
CA TYR A 333 -19.39 -0.07 4.66
C TYR A 333 -20.83 -0.59 4.71
N THR A 334 -21.42 -0.74 5.89
CA THR A 334 -22.86 -1.03 6.05
C THR A 334 -23.65 0.27 5.88
N PRO A 335 -24.49 0.42 4.82
CA PRO A 335 -25.06 1.71 4.44
C PRO A 335 -25.90 2.37 5.54
N TRP A 336 -26.77 1.63 6.22
CA TRP A 336 -27.63 2.18 7.27
C TRP A 336 -26.84 2.61 8.51
N VAL A 337 -25.77 1.88 8.90
CA VAL A 337 -24.89 2.25 10.01
C VAL A 337 -24.13 3.53 9.69
N ARG A 338 -23.55 3.60 8.49
CA ARG A 338 -22.84 4.79 8.02
C ARG A 338 -23.79 5.99 7.95
N HIS A 339 -25.01 5.81 7.46
CA HIS A 339 -26.02 6.87 7.42
C HIS A 339 -26.27 7.46 8.82
N ILE A 340 -26.45 6.63 9.85
CA ILE A 340 -26.65 7.08 11.23
C ILE A 340 -25.42 7.81 11.75
N ILE A 341 -24.22 7.25 11.57
CA ILE A 341 -22.95 7.88 12.03
C ILE A 341 -22.78 9.26 11.38
N MET A 342 -23.01 9.36 10.07
CA MET A 342 -22.89 10.63 9.35
C MET A 342 -23.99 11.62 9.77
N ARG A 343 -25.23 11.17 10.02
CA ARG A 343 -26.30 12.02 10.52
C ARG A 343 -26.01 12.61 11.89
N LEU A 344 -25.47 11.82 12.80
CA LEU A 344 -25.07 12.25 14.14
C LEU A 344 -23.87 13.20 14.12
N GLY A 345 -23.10 13.25 13.04
CA GLY A 345 -21.94 14.13 12.92
C GLY A 345 -20.81 13.84 13.92
N LEU A 346 -20.71 12.59 14.42
CA LEU A 346 -19.72 12.22 15.42
C LEU A 346 -18.30 12.49 14.91
N ALA A 347 -17.56 13.32 15.64
CA ALA A 347 -16.20 13.80 15.30
C ALA A 347 -16.10 14.58 13.97
N ALA A 348 -17.23 15.00 13.39
CA ALA A 348 -17.23 15.90 12.24
C ALA A 348 -16.82 17.32 12.65
N ILE A 349 -16.15 18.01 11.75
CA ILE A 349 -15.85 19.44 11.88
C ILE A 349 -16.77 20.25 10.95
N HIS A 350 -17.01 21.49 11.33
CA HIS A 350 -17.66 22.46 10.45
C HIS A 350 -16.62 23.06 9.50
N VAL A 351 -16.95 23.13 8.22
CA VAL A 351 -16.13 23.77 7.20
C VAL A 351 -16.97 24.87 6.58
N GLU A 352 -16.55 26.12 6.74
CA GLU A 352 -17.14 27.25 6.03
C GLU A 352 -16.73 27.14 4.55
N GLN A 353 -17.71 26.94 3.68
CA GLN A 353 -17.50 27.03 2.26
C GLN A 353 -17.80 28.46 1.84
N GLU A 354 -16.78 29.21 1.50
CA GLU A 354 -17.00 30.45 0.76
C GLU A 354 -17.67 30.08 -0.57
N ASN A 355 -18.86 30.61 -0.78
CA ASN A 355 -19.56 30.53 -2.07
C ASN A 355 -18.65 31.19 -3.13
N LYS A 356 -17.87 30.38 -3.83
CA LYS A 356 -17.10 30.79 -5.01
C LYS A 356 -17.85 30.42 -6.27
#